data_c971ca661626da0a850b1c05c23879be
#
_entry.id   c971ca661626da0a850b1c05c23879be
#
_cell.length_a   1.000
_cell.length_b   1.000
_cell.length_c   1.000
_cell.angle_alpha   90.00
_cell.angle_beta   90.00
_cell.angle_gamma   90.00
#
_symmetry.space_group_name_H-M   'P 1'
#
loop_
_entity.id
_entity.type
_entity.pdbx_description
1 polymer ?
#
loop_
_entity_poly.entity_id
_entity_poly.type
_entity_poly.pdbx_seq_one_letter_code
_entity_poly.pdbx_strand_id
1 'polypeptide(L)'
;MRVRLKGLNSVRKRLSDGTTRTYWYAWKGGPKLEGAPGTPEFIASYNRAVSARKAAPAGVLQSVIQAYQGSSEFDALAPRTRSDYRKLIKAVEKEFGNFPISALEDRRTRGEFMAWRDRLAAKSRRQADYAFAVLARIISWGFNRGLVPLNPCERAGRVYRSQRIENVWTEDDEAAFLTSAPEHLRLALTLALWTGQRQGDLLRLTWSAYDGQRIRMRQRKTGARVTVPVGAPLKAALEQARRKLASIPKGKPRPITILATKGGRSWTESGFRASWRKGCAKAKVTGVTFHDLRGTAVTRLALAGCSEAEIATITGHSLRDVSAILDSHYLKRDGGLGESAIRKLETRTKLPTERPTAG
;
A
#
# COMPACT_ATOMS: atom_id res chain seq x y z
N MET A 1 3.37 0.03 -41.03
CA MET A 1 4.20 0.12 -39.80
C MET A 1 5.38 -0.87 -39.94
N ARG A 2 6.64 -0.38 -39.98
CA ARG A 2 7.82 -1.28 -40.10
C ARG A 2 8.23 -1.72 -38.69
N VAL A 3 7.99 -2.99 -38.34
CA VAL A 3 8.44 -3.57 -37.07
C VAL A 3 9.93 -3.93 -37.21
N ARG A 4 10.78 -3.29 -36.43
CA ARG A 4 12.24 -3.58 -36.36
C ARG A 4 12.50 -4.71 -35.38
N LEU A 5 12.75 -5.92 -35.87
CA LEU A 5 13.12 -7.07 -35.04
C LEU A 5 14.59 -6.96 -34.64
N LYS A 6 14.90 -6.94 -33.35
CA LYS A 6 16.28 -6.79 -32.81
C LYS A 6 17.04 -8.13 -32.88
N GLY A 7 18.27 -8.10 -33.39
CA GLY A 7 19.17 -9.23 -33.35
C GLY A 7 19.04 -10.24 -34.49
N LEU A 8 18.14 -10.02 -35.45
CA LEU A 8 17.99 -10.86 -36.62
C LEU A 8 19.34 -11.08 -37.33
N ASN A 9 19.64 -12.35 -37.64
CA ASN A 9 20.81 -12.74 -38.40
C ASN A 9 20.36 -13.45 -39.69
N SER A 10 21.02 -13.15 -40.80
CA SER A 10 20.79 -13.82 -42.09
C SER A 10 22.06 -14.47 -42.61
N VAL A 11 21.89 -15.65 -43.19
CA VAL A 11 22.98 -16.42 -43.85
C VAL A 11 22.56 -16.72 -45.28
N ARG A 12 23.37 -16.35 -46.24
CA ARG A 12 23.18 -16.69 -47.65
C ARG A 12 23.91 -17.98 -47.96
N LYS A 13 23.26 -18.96 -48.53
CA LYS A 13 23.83 -20.25 -48.94
C LYS A 13 23.56 -20.49 -50.42
N ARG A 14 24.59 -20.79 -51.18
CA ARG A 14 24.46 -21.22 -52.57
C ARG A 14 24.07 -22.71 -52.57
N LEU A 15 23.03 -23.02 -53.29
CA LEU A 15 22.51 -24.39 -53.45
C LEU A 15 23.22 -25.10 -54.59
N SER A 16 23.07 -26.43 -54.69
CA SER A 16 23.69 -27.28 -55.74
C SER A 16 23.17 -26.94 -57.12
N ASP A 17 22.00 -26.35 -57.26
CA ASP A 17 21.40 -25.85 -58.48
C ASP A 17 21.91 -24.48 -58.95
N GLY A 18 22.91 -23.91 -58.23
CA GLY A 18 23.49 -22.60 -58.53
C GLY A 18 22.69 -21.42 -57.95
N THR A 19 21.48 -21.64 -57.43
CA THR A 19 20.69 -20.58 -56.81
C THR A 19 21.20 -20.18 -55.43
N THR A 20 20.88 -18.94 -55.00
CA THR A 20 21.29 -18.46 -53.69
C THR A 20 20.04 -18.30 -52.83
N ARG A 21 19.99 -18.98 -51.69
CA ARG A 21 18.89 -18.90 -50.73
C ARG A 21 19.36 -18.22 -49.45
N THR A 22 18.55 -17.24 -48.93
CA THR A 22 18.78 -16.57 -47.66
C THR A 22 18.00 -17.24 -46.59
N TYR A 23 18.67 -17.66 -45.52
CA TYR A 23 18.07 -18.22 -44.31
C TYR A 23 18.12 -17.18 -43.22
N TRP A 24 17.05 -17.07 -42.50
CA TRP A 24 16.89 -16.12 -41.39
C TRP A 24 16.90 -16.86 -40.04
N TYR A 25 17.62 -16.30 -39.10
CA TYR A 25 17.74 -16.82 -37.75
C TYR A 25 17.33 -15.73 -36.75
N ALA A 26 16.77 -16.12 -35.62
CA ALA A 26 16.33 -15.18 -34.61
C ALA A 26 17.48 -14.30 -34.03
N TRP A 27 18.69 -14.87 -33.99
CA TRP A 27 19.99 -14.19 -33.70
C TRP A 27 21.14 -15.03 -34.27
N LYS A 28 22.36 -14.51 -34.17
CA LYS A 28 23.56 -15.27 -34.57
C LYS A 28 23.70 -16.55 -33.72
N GLY A 29 23.63 -17.73 -34.34
CA GLY A 29 23.60 -19.03 -33.66
C GLY A 29 22.24 -19.42 -33.07
N GLY A 30 21.19 -18.65 -33.33
CA GLY A 30 19.82 -18.95 -32.88
C GLY A 30 19.04 -19.88 -33.81
N PRO A 31 17.78 -20.22 -33.49
CA PRO A 31 16.94 -21.06 -34.31
C PRO A 31 16.62 -20.37 -35.65
N LYS A 32 16.47 -21.20 -36.69
CA LYS A 32 16.00 -20.77 -38.00
C LYS A 32 14.55 -20.30 -37.91
N LEU A 33 14.25 -19.20 -38.58
CA LEU A 33 12.88 -18.66 -38.61
C LEU A 33 12.07 -19.26 -39.77
N GLU A 34 10.80 -19.44 -39.54
CA GLU A 34 9.82 -19.94 -40.50
C GLU A 34 9.14 -18.77 -41.21
N GLY A 35 8.71 -18.97 -42.46
CA GLY A 35 8.07 -17.95 -43.27
C GLY A 35 9.08 -16.96 -43.92
N ALA A 36 8.55 -16.06 -44.76
CA ALA A 36 9.31 -15.00 -45.41
C ALA A 36 9.38 -13.75 -44.50
N PRO A 37 10.49 -12.98 -44.53
CA PRO A 37 10.59 -11.73 -43.76
C PRO A 37 9.42 -10.78 -43.99
N GLY A 38 8.77 -10.39 -42.91
CA GLY A 38 7.59 -9.49 -42.94
C GLY A 38 6.24 -10.21 -42.91
N THR A 39 6.22 -11.53 -43.05
CA THR A 39 4.95 -12.30 -42.91
C THR A 39 4.58 -12.50 -41.44
N PRO A 40 3.27 -12.70 -41.13
CA PRO A 40 2.82 -13.03 -39.77
C PRO A 40 3.51 -14.27 -39.20
N GLU A 41 3.76 -15.31 -40.00
CA GLU A 41 4.46 -16.53 -39.62
C GLU A 41 5.91 -16.25 -39.20
N PHE A 42 6.62 -15.39 -39.96
CA PHE A 42 7.97 -15.00 -39.62
C PHE A 42 8.05 -14.29 -38.28
N ILE A 43 7.12 -13.36 -38.04
CA ILE A 43 7.02 -12.61 -36.78
C ILE A 43 6.64 -13.54 -35.64
N ALA A 44 5.71 -14.47 -35.85
CA ALA A 44 5.31 -15.46 -34.84
C ALA A 44 6.48 -16.39 -34.48
N SER A 45 7.22 -16.89 -35.49
CA SER A 45 8.40 -17.73 -35.30
C SER A 45 9.51 -17.02 -34.55
N TYR A 46 9.76 -15.74 -34.89
CA TYR A 46 10.69 -14.90 -34.14
C TYR A 46 10.26 -14.70 -32.68
N ASN A 47 8.98 -14.40 -32.44
CA ASN A 47 8.47 -14.21 -31.10
C ASN A 47 8.54 -15.50 -30.27
N ARG A 48 8.25 -16.68 -30.88
CA ARG A 48 8.44 -17.99 -30.23
C ARG A 48 9.91 -18.21 -29.84
N ALA A 49 10.84 -17.95 -30.75
CA ALA A 49 12.27 -18.11 -30.50
C ALA A 49 12.77 -17.20 -29.36
N VAL A 50 12.36 -15.92 -29.37
CA VAL A 50 12.72 -14.96 -28.31
C VAL A 50 12.09 -15.34 -26.97
N SER A 51 10.85 -15.82 -26.97
CA SER A 51 10.17 -16.29 -25.75
C SER A 51 10.85 -17.55 -25.19
N ALA A 52 11.19 -18.51 -26.05
CA ALA A 52 11.94 -19.71 -25.65
C ALA A 52 13.34 -19.38 -25.09
N ARG A 53 14.03 -18.38 -25.66
CA ARG A 53 15.33 -17.92 -25.12
C ARG A 53 15.19 -17.26 -23.74
N LYS A 54 14.06 -16.62 -23.47
CA LYS A 54 13.77 -15.99 -22.19
C LYS A 54 13.19 -16.95 -21.16
N ALA A 55 12.72 -18.13 -21.60
CA ALA A 55 12.19 -19.13 -20.68
C ALA A 55 13.30 -19.61 -19.74
N ALA A 56 12.99 -19.66 -18.46
CA ALA A 56 13.90 -20.25 -17.50
C ALA A 56 14.05 -21.75 -17.73
N PRO A 57 15.20 -22.33 -17.42
CA PRO A 57 15.37 -23.79 -17.43
C PRO A 57 14.29 -24.45 -16.57
N ALA A 58 13.76 -25.58 -17.04
CA ALA A 58 12.84 -26.37 -16.23
C ALA A 58 13.57 -26.90 -14.96
N GLY A 59 12.84 -27.07 -13.87
CA GLY A 59 13.39 -27.64 -12.64
C GLY A 59 14.10 -26.67 -11.71
N VAL A 60 14.13 -25.37 -12.03
CA VAL A 60 14.64 -24.33 -11.12
C VAL A 60 13.56 -23.33 -10.72
N LEU A 61 13.74 -22.67 -9.58
CA LEU A 61 12.74 -21.75 -9.01
C LEU A 61 12.41 -20.57 -9.95
N GLN A 62 13.34 -20.19 -10.83
CA GLN A 62 13.11 -19.17 -11.87
C GLN A 62 11.92 -19.49 -12.77
N SER A 63 11.68 -20.78 -13.09
CA SER A 63 10.52 -21.18 -13.90
C SER A 63 9.20 -20.90 -13.18
N VAL A 64 9.15 -21.17 -11.88
CA VAL A 64 7.97 -20.89 -11.03
C VAL A 64 7.74 -19.39 -10.87
N ILE A 65 8.81 -18.62 -10.66
CA ILE A 65 8.76 -17.15 -10.57
C ILE A 65 8.18 -16.55 -11.86
N GLN A 66 8.65 -17.00 -13.02
CA GLN A 66 8.15 -16.51 -14.32
C GLN A 66 6.69 -16.90 -14.54
N ALA A 67 6.32 -18.15 -14.22
CA ALA A 67 4.94 -18.61 -14.30
C ALA A 67 4.00 -17.79 -13.40
N TYR A 68 4.43 -17.50 -12.14
CA TYR A 68 3.68 -16.64 -11.23
C TYR A 68 3.50 -15.22 -11.79
N GLN A 69 4.56 -14.60 -12.33
CA GLN A 69 4.49 -13.26 -12.92
C GLN A 69 3.60 -13.17 -14.16
N GLY A 70 3.38 -14.29 -14.86
CA GLY A 70 2.45 -14.41 -15.99
C GLY A 70 1.04 -14.83 -15.60
N SER A 71 0.74 -15.03 -14.31
CA SER A 71 -0.54 -15.53 -13.85
C SER A 71 -1.60 -14.44 -13.69
N SER A 72 -2.87 -14.84 -13.78
CA SER A 72 -4.01 -13.96 -13.51
C SER A 72 -4.01 -13.43 -12.07
N GLU A 73 -3.51 -14.20 -11.11
CA GLU A 73 -3.41 -13.78 -9.71
C GLU A 73 -2.37 -12.67 -9.51
N PHE A 74 -1.28 -12.70 -10.27
CA PHE A 74 -0.32 -11.60 -10.26
C PHE A 74 -0.89 -10.35 -10.93
N ASP A 75 -1.62 -10.51 -12.03
CA ASP A 75 -2.25 -9.40 -12.74
C ASP A 75 -3.42 -8.78 -11.97
N ALA A 76 -4.12 -9.56 -11.15
CA ALA A 76 -5.17 -9.08 -10.25
C ALA A 76 -4.65 -8.25 -9.08
N LEU A 77 -3.34 -8.25 -8.81
CA LEU A 77 -2.76 -7.41 -7.76
C LEU A 77 -2.94 -5.93 -8.06
N ALA A 78 -3.25 -5.14 -7.02
CA ALA A 78 -3.30 -3.69 -7.16
C ALA A 78 -1.99 -3.15 -7.79
N PRO A 79 -2.04 -2.13 -8.66
CA PRO A 79 -0.88 -1.65 -9.43
C PRO A 79 0.35 -1.33 -8.55
N ARG A 80 0.13 -0.76 -7.36
CA ARG A 80 1.19 -0.47 -6.40
C ARG A 80 1.82 -1.75 -5.85
N THR A 81 1.01 -2.71 -5.42
CA THR A 81 1.47 -4.00 -4.90
C THR A 81 2.27 -4.76 -5.96
N ARG A 82 1.76 -4.79 -7.20
CA ARG A 82 2.45 -5.40 -8.34
C ARG A 82 3.81 -4.75 -8.62
N SER A 83 3.89 -3.42 -8.56
CA SER A 83 5.15 -2.69 -8.71
C SER A 83 6.16 -3.03 -7.59
N ASP A 84 5.69 -3.10 -6.34
CA ASP A 84 6.54 -3.45 -5.20
C ASP A 84 6.97 -4.92 -5.26
N TYR A 85 6.08 -5.84 -5.65
CA TYR A 85 6.41 -7.26 -5.87
C TYR A 85 7.49 -7.44 -6.95
N ARG A 86 7.38 -6.76 -8.09
CA ARG A 86 8.41 -6.83 -9.15
C ARG A 86 9.81 -6.47 -8.64
N LYS A 87 9.93 -5.51 -7.70
CA LYS A 87 11.22 -5.15 -7.11
C LYS A 87 11.74 -6.25 -6.19
N LEU A 88 10.87 -6.84 -5.39
CA LEU A 88 11.22 -7.90 -4.44
C LEU A 88 11.50 -9.23 -5.17
N ILE A 89 10.75 -9.52 -6.22
CA ILE A 89 10.97 -10.67 -7.09
C ILE A 89 12.39 -10.63 -7.70
N LYS A 90 12.88 -9.47 -8.14
CA LYS A 90 14.27 -9.35 -8.61
C LYS A 90 15.30 -9.75 -7.55
N ALA A 91 15.05 -9.47 -6.27
CA ALA A 91 15.91 -9.90 -5.19
C ALA A 91 15.84 -11.43 -4.97
N VAL A 92 14.63 -11.99 -5.08
CA VAL A 92 14.40 -13.45 -5.03
C VAL A 92 15.08 -14.15 -6.22
N GLU A 93 14.91 -13.63 -7.43
CA GLU A 93 15.54 -14.15 -8.66
C GLU A 93 17.07 -14.16 -8.55
N LYS A 94 17.65 -13.08 -8.04
CA LYS A 94 19.09 -12.97 -7.85
C LYS A 94 19.64 -14.03 -6.91
N GLU A 95 18.92 -14.33 -5.84
CA GLU A 95 19.39 -15.28 -4.81
C GLU A 95 19.03 -16.73 -5.16
N PHE A 96 17.78 -16.95 -5.59
CA PHE A 96 17.21 -18.29 -5.73
C PHE A 96 16.76 -18.63 -7.14
N GLY A 97 17.04 -17.82 -8.16
CA GLY A 97 16.60 -18.10 -9.52
C GLY A 97 17.03 -19.49 -10.01
N ASN A 98 18.28 -19.86 -9.77
CA ASN A 98 18.84 -21.15 -10.15
C ASN A 98 18.65 -22.26 -9.10
N PHE A 99 17.89 -21.99 -8.03
CA PHE A 99 17.65 -22.96 -6.95
C PHE A 99 16.84 -24.15 -7.48
N PRO A 100 17.32 -25.40 -7.32
CA PRO A 100 16.61 -26.58 -7.84
C PRO A 100 15.27 -26.78 -7.11
N ILE A 101 14.20 -27.02 -7.85
CA ILE A 101 12.86 -27.29 -7.27
C ILE A 101 12.88 -28.57 -6.43
N SER A 102 13.65 -29.59 -6.82
CA SER A 102 13.80 -30.83 -6.05
C SER A 102 14.42 -30.60 -4.68
N ALA A 103 15.28 -29.58 -4.52
CA ALA A 103 15.87 -29.26 -3.23
C ALA A 103 14.87 -28.64 -2.23
N LEU A 104 13.66 -28.25 -2.67
CA LEU A 104 12.62 -27.77 -1.75
C LEU A 104 12.14 -28.85 -0.75
N GLU A 105 12.31 -30.13 -1.07
CA GLU A 105 12.00 -31.24 -0.18
C GLU A 105 13.03 -31.40 0.96
N ASP A 106 14.23 -30.89 0.77
CA ASP A 106 15.26 -30.93 1.80
C ASP A 106 14.92 -29.94 2.92
N ARG A 107 14.88 -30.46 4.16
CA ARG A 107 14.59 -29.65 5.36
C ARG A 107 15.59 -28.50 5.54
N ARG A 108 16.82 -28.62 5.04
CA ARG A 108 17.85 -27.58 5.11
C ARG A 108 17.51 -26.35 4.28
N THR A 109 16.73 -26.51 3.21
CA THR A 109 16.26 -25.39 2.36
C THR A 109 15.52 -24.33 3.16
N ARG A 110 14.73 -24.74 4.16
CA ARG A 110 14.08 -23.77 5.07
C ARG A 110 15.13 -22.90 5.78
N GLY A 111 16.21 -23.50 6.24
CA GLY A 111 17.31 -22.77 6.89
C GLY A 111 17.97 -21.74 5.95
N GLU A 112 18.19 -22.10 4.70
CA GLU A 112 18.77 -21.19 3.68
C GLU A 112 17.86 -19.99 3.41
N PHE A 113 16.56 -20.21 3.27
CA PHE A 113 15.60 -19.14 3.08
C PHE A 113 15.49 -18.20 4.29
N MET A 114 15.55 -18.77 5.51
CA MET A 114 15.59 -18.00 6.75
C MET A 114 16.88 -17.20 6.86
N ALA A 115 18.04 -17.79 6.57
CA ALA A 115 19.34 -17.11 6.56
C ALA A 115 19.38 -15.93 5.56
N TRP A 116 18.77 -16.10 4.38
CA TRP A 116 18.62 -15.00 3.43
C TRP A 116 17.78 -13.85 4.01
N ARG A 117 16.64 -14.15 4.64
CA ARG A 117 15.82 -13.15 5.32
C ARG A 117 16.62 -12.41 6.39
N ASP A 118 17.40 -13.14 7.19
CA ASP A 118 18.19 -12.58 8.30
C ASP A 118 19.31 -11.66 7.76
N ARG A 119 19.98 -12.03 6.64
CA ARG A 119 20.91 -11.14 5.94
C ARG A 119 20.24 -9.84 5.49
N LEU A 120 19.02 -9.91 4.93
CA LEU A 120 18.27 -8.72 4.55
C LEU A 120 17.85 -7.90 5.77
N ALA A 121 17.55 -8.55 6.90
CA ALA A 121 17.12 -7.92 8.14
C ALA A 121 18.19 -7.02 8.76
N ALA A 122 19.49 -7.28 8.50
CA ALA A 122 20.59 -6.42 8.89
C ALA A 122 20.45 -4.98 8.35
N LYS A 123 19.85 -4.81 7.16
CA LYS A 123 19.57 -3.50 6.57
C LYS A 123 18.18 -2.98 6.97
N SER A 124 17.17 -3.85 6.94
CA SER A 124 15.79 -3.46 7.27
C SER A 124 14.94 -4.69 7.56
N ARG A 125 14.60 -4.90 8.83
CA ARG A 125 13.74 -6.01 9.28
C ARG A 125 12.40 -6.05 8.53
N ARG A 126 11.77 -4.89 8.32
CA ARG A 126 10.48 -4.78 7.61
C ARG A 126 10.59 -5.18 6.14
N GLN A 127 11.66 -4.77 5.45
CA GLN A 127 11.86 -5.12 4.05
C GLN A 127 12.24 -6.59 3.90
N ALA A 128 12.99 -7.14 4.85
CA ALA A 128 13.32 -8.57 4.91
C ALA A 128 12.06 -9.43 4.99
N ASP A 129 11.16 -9.13 5.95
CA ASP A 129 9.88 -9.83 6.06
C ASP A 129 9.03 -9.70 4.80
N TYR A 130 9.05 -8.53 4.15
CA TYR A 130 8.28 -8.33 2.93
C TYR A 130 8.86 -9.14 1.77
N ALA A 131 10.19 -9.17 1.60
CA ALA A 131 10.85 -9.98 0.59
C ALA A 131 10.58 -11.48 0.81
N PHE A 132 10.69 -11.93 2.05
CA PHE A 132 10.40 -13.31 2.43
C PHE A 132 8.92 -13.68 2.18
N ALA A 133 7.98 -12.80 2.49
CA ALA A 133 6.56 -13.01 2.22
C ALA A 133 6.26 -13.13 0.72
N VAL A 134 7.00 -12.40 -0.14
CA VAL A 134 6.88 -12.54 -1.60
C VAL A 134 7.42 -13.89 -2.07
N LEU A 135 8.58 -14.34 -1.56
CA LEU A 135 9.10 -15.68 -1.83
C LEU A 135 8.09 -16.77 -1.42
N ALA A 136 7.59 -16.70 -0.18
CA ALA A 136 6.60 -17.62 0.35
C ALA A 136 5.32 -17.65 -0.50
N ARG A 137 4.88 -16.49 -0.98
CA ARG A 137 3.71 -16.37 -1.87
C ARG A 137 3.93 -17.06 -3.21
N ILE A 138 5.10 -16.91 -3.81
CA ILE A 138 5.46 -17.54 -5.09
C ILE A 138 5.49 -19.06 -4.94
N ILE A 139 6.16 -19.56 -3.91
CA ILE A 139 6.26 -20.99 -3.65
C ILE A 139 4.88 -21.59 -3.32
N SER A 140 4.08 -20.92 -2.48
CA SER A 140 2.70 -21.35 -2.18
C SER A 140 1.81 -21.40 -3.44
N TRP A 141 1.97 -20.41 -4.32
CA TRP A 141 1.27 -20.40 -5.60
C TRP A 141 1.69 -21.56 -6.50
N GLY A 142 2.99 -21.86 -6.55
CA GLY A 142 3.54 -23.00 -7.28
C GLY A 142 3.11 -24.34 -6.69
N PHE A 143 3.08 -24.47 -5.37
CA PHE A 143 2.62 -25.65 -4.66
C PHE A 143 1.15 -25.98 -4.99
N ASN A 144 0.26 -24.99 -4.93
CA ASN A 144 -1.14 -25.14 -5.26
C ASN A 144 -1.40 -25.53 -6.74
N ARG A 145 -0.37 -25.51 -7.60
CA ARG A 145 -0.41 -25.87 -9.01
C ARG A 145 0.45 -27.09 -9.36
N GLY A 146 0.98 -27.77 -8.35
CA GLY A 146 1.84 -28.92 -8.56
C GLY A 146 3.19 -28.62 -9.23
N LEU A 147 3.61 -27.33 -9.24
CA LEU A 147 4.90 -26.92 -9.82
C LEU A 147 6.06 -27.09 -8.85
N VAL A 148 5.77 -27.16 -7.56
CA VAL A 148 6.75 -27.42 -6.49
C VAL A 148 6.17 -28.41 -5.48
N PRO A 149 7.01 -29.27 -4.87
CA PRO A 149 6.55 -30.37 -4.02
C PRO A 149 6.04 -29.91 -2.64
N LEU A 150 6.61 -28.85 -2.09
CA LEU A 150 6.21 -28.27 -0.79
C LEU A 150 6.62 -26.81 -0.67
N ASN A 151 6.15 -26.14 0.41
CA ASN A 151 6.50 -24.76 0.71
C ASN A 151 7.33 -24.67 2.02
N PRO A 152 8.67 -24.60 1.94
CA PRO A 152 9.52 -24.46 3.13
C PRO A 152 9.35 -23.12 3.88
N CYS A 153 8.67 -22.14 3.28
CA CYS A 153 8.46 -20.81 3.86
C CYS A 153 7.26 -20.73 4.82
N GLU A 154 6.49 -21.80 4.99
CA GLU A 154 5.30 -21.76 5.83
C GLU A 154 5.64 -21.45 7.29
N ARG A 155 4.76 -20.65 7.93
CA ARG A 155 4.84 -20.31 9.36
C ARG A 155 6.22 -19.84 9.84
N ALA A 156 6.92 -19.09 9.00
CA ALA A 156 8.28 -18.63 9.29
C ALA A 156 8.38 -17.55 10.40
N GLY A 157 7.25 -17.07 10.90
CA GLY A 157 7.22 -15.94 11.83
C GLY A 157 7.68 -14.61 11.18
N ARG A 158 7.83 -13.57 11.99
CA ARG A 158 8.33 -12.26 11.54
C ARG A 158 9.49 -11.80 12.40
N VAL A 159 10.49 -11.17 11.80
CA VAL A 159 11.61 -10.54 12.50
C VAL A 159 11.33 -9.06 12.83
N TYR A 160 10.36 -8.45 12.13
CA TYR A 160 9.91 -7.09 12.38
C TYR A 160 8.67 -7.09 13.27
N ARG A 161 8.77 -6.42 14.41
CA ARG A 161 7.62 -6.07 15.26
C ARG A 161 7.45 -4.55 15.20
N SER A 162 6.25 -4.09 14.86
CA SER A 162 5.95 -2.66 14.84
C SER A 162 5.86 -2.13 16.27
N GLN A 163 6.65 -1.13 16.61
CA GLN A 163 6.55 -0.40 17.88
C GLN A 163 5.70 0.87 17.74
N ARG A 164 5.15 1.13 16.53
CA ARG A 164 4.41 2.36 16.22
C ARG A 164 2.97 2.37 16.66
N ILE A 165 2.50 1.30 17.25
CA ILE A 165 1.13 1.16 17.74
C ILE A 165 0.84 2.22 18.83
N GLU A 166 1.87 2.74 19.50
CA GLU A 166 1.74 3.70 20.61
C GLU A 166 1.85 5.19 20.19
N ASN A 167 2.05 5.49 18.91
CA ASN A 167 2.26 6.86 18.45
C ASN A 167 0.92 7.57 18.21
N VAL A 168 0.51 8.39 19.17
CA VAL A 168 -0.68 9.25 19.12
C VAL A 168 -0.21 10.71 19.15
N TRP A 169 -0.81 11.55 18.34
CA TRP A 169 -0.63 12.99 18.42
C TRP A 169 -1.25 13.52 19.71
N THR A 170 -0.47 14.25 20.50
CA THR A 170 -0.95 14.92 21.70
C THR A 170 -1.63 16.25 21.33
N GLU A 171 -2.38 16.83 22.26
CA GLU A 171 -2.96 18.17 22.07
C GLU A 171 -1.88 19.24 21.91
N ASP A 172 -0.77 19.11 22.63
CA ASP A 172 0.38 20.00 22.52
C ASP A 172 1.04 19.91 21.14
N ASP A 173 1.22 18.69 20.59
CA ASP A 173 1.73 18.50 19.23
C ASP A 173 0.86 19.21 18.19
N GLU A 174 -0.46 19.11 18.35
CA GLU A 174 -1.41 19.72 17.44
C GLU A 174 -1.40 21.23 17.55
N ALA A 175 -1.41 21.78 18.78
CA ALA A 175 -1.34 23.22 19.03
C ALA A 175 -0.04 23.81 18.45
N ALA A 176 1.09 23.15 18.69
CA ALA A 176 2.38 23.56 18.14
C ALA A 176 2.39 23.52 16.61
N PHE A 177 1.80 22.46 16.01
CA PHE A 177 1.70 22.33 14.56
C PHE A 177 0.75 23.37 13.95
N LEU A 178 -0.42 23.59 14.55
CA LEU A 178 -1.39 24.58 14.09
C LEU A 178 -0.84 26.00 14.15
N THR A 179 0.01 26.31 15.11
CA THR A 179 0.67 27.63 15.24
C THR A 179 1.75 27.84 14.18
N SER A 180 2.58 26.81 13.94
CA SER A 180 3.83 26.96 13.18
C SER A 180 3.73 26.55 11.72
N ALA A 181 2.82 25.60 11.39
CA ALA A 181 2.74 25.02 10.06
C ALA A 181 2.07 25.95 9.04
N PRO A 182 2.41 25.83 7.75
CA PRO A 182 1.71 26.51 6.67
C PRO A 182 0.22 26.11 6.63
N GLU A 183 -0.62 27.04 6.24
CA GLU A 183 -2.09 26.89 6.26
C GLU A 183 -2.60 25.63 5.54
N HIS A 184 -2.04 25.32 4.37
CA HIS A 184 -2.44 24.10 3.61
C HIS A 184 -2.12 22.79 4.36
N LEU A 185 -1.16 22.80 5.29
CA LEU A 185 -0.86 21.68 6.17
C LEU A 185 -1.75 21.67 7.42
N ARG A 186 -2.13 22.86 7.93
CA ARG A 186 -3.11 22.96 9.04
C ARG A 186 -4.46 22.36 8.63
N LEU A 187 -4.95 22.69 7.41
CA LEU A 187 -6.16 22.08 6.88
C LEU A 187 -6.01 20.55 6.77
N ALA A 188 -4.84 20.05 6.37
CA ALA A 188 -4.59 18.61 6.29
C ALA A 188 -4.63 17.93 7.68
N LEU A 189 -4.08 18.58 8.72
CA LEU A 189 -4.18 18.12 10.11
C LEU A 189 -5.64 18.01 10.55
N THR A 190 -6.38 19.11 10.46
CA THR A 190 -7.79 19.17 10.87
C THR A 190 -8.62 18.13 10.11
N LEU A 191 -8.43 18.03 8.80
CA LEU A 191 -9.16 17.06 7.98
C LEU A 191 -8.85 15.61 8.40
N ALA A 192 -7.59 15.29 8.71
CA ALA A 192 -7.19 13.96 9.15
C ALA A 192 -7.77 13.60 10.52
N LEU A 193 -7.71 14.51 11.48
CA LEU A 193 -8.22 14.29 12.84
C LEU A 193 -9.74 14.12 12.87
N TRP A 194 -10.47 14.94 12.11
CA TRP A 194 -11.94 14.91 12.13
C TRP A 194 -12.54 13.81 11.26
N THR A 195 -11.77 13.24 10.34
CA THR A 195 -12.29 12.19 9.46
C THR A 195 -11.66 10.82 9.69
N GLY A 196 -10.48 10.77 10.30
CA GLY A 196 -9.72 9.54 10.49
C GLY A 196 -9.28 8.89 9.17
N GLN A 197 -9.27 9.60 8.04
CA GLN A 197 -9.01 9.01 6.73
C GLN A 197 -7.52 8.86 6.42
N ARG A 198 -7.18 7.91 5.54
CA ARG A 198 -5.80 7.66 5.13
C ARG A 198 -5.25 8.82 4.30
N GLN A 199 -3.94 9.14 4.46
CA GLN A 199 -3.27 10.19 3.68
C GLN A 199 -3.62 10.14 2.18
N GLY A 200 -3.50 8.97 1.57
CA GLY A 200 -3.75 8.84 0.15
C GLY A 200 -5.21 9.09 -0.27
N ASP A 201 -6.18 8.90 0.61
CA ASP A 201 -7.58 9.21 0.36
C ASP A 201 -7.84 10.70 0.52
N LEU A 202 -7.27 11.33 1.54
CA LEU A 202 -7.36 12.78 1.78
C LEU A 202 -6.71 13.61 0.66
N LEU A 203 -5.55 13.18 0.16
CA LEU A 203 -4.86 13.89 -0.94
C LEU A 203 -5.62 13.84 -2.27
N ARG A 204 -6.54 12.90 -2.43
CA ARG A 204 -7.41 12.78 -3.61
C ARG A 204 -8.82 13.30 -3.39
N LEU A 205 -9.15 13.73 -2.16
CA LEU A 205 -10.47 14.22 -1.83
C LEU A 205 -10.76 15.51 -2.59
N THR A 206 -11.78 15.48 -3.45
CA THR A 206 -12.18 16.60 -4.28
C THR A 206 -13.18 17.51 -3.57
N TRP A 207 -13.29 18.75 -4.00
CA TRP A 207 -14.29 19.68 -3.51
C TRP A 207 -15.74 19.21 -3.78
N SER A 208 -15.95 18.45 -4.82
CA SER A 208 -17.27 17.85 -5.15
C SER A 208 -17.71 16.77 -4.13
N ALA A 209 -16.77 16.22 -3.36
CA ALA A 209 -17.08 15.26 -2.29
C ALA A 209 -17.65 15.93 -1.02
N TYR A 210 -17.52 17.24 -0.88
CA TYR A 210 -18.00 18.03 0.23
C TYR A 210 -19.23 18.87 -0.15
N ASP A 211 -20.38 18.59 0.48
CA ASP A 211 -21.67 19.27 0.21
C ASP A 211 -22.00 20.40 1.18
N GLY A 212 -21.07 20.78 2.06
CA GLY A 212 -21.27 21.79 3.11
C GLY A 212 -21.64 21.22 4.49
N GLN A 213 -22.06 19.96 4.54
CA GLN A 213 -22.43 19.26 5.77
C GLN A 213 -21.75 17.91 5.92
N ARG A 214 -21.45 17.24 4.83
CA ARG A 214 -20.89 15.89 4.79
C ARG A 214 -19.80 15.77 3.76
N ILE A 215 -18.82 14.91 4.05
CA ILE A 215 -17.82 14.47 3.10
C ILE A 215 -18.12 13.02 2.72
N ARG A 216 -18.30 12.75 1.42
CA ARG A 216 -18.54 11.41 0.88
C ARG A 216 -17.32 10.96 0.09
N MET A 217 -16.80 9.78 0.41
CA MET A 217 -15.64 9.24 -0.29
C MET A 217 -15.68 7.72 -0.39
N ARG A 218 -14.89 7.19 -1.33
CA ARG A 218 -14.57 5.76 -1.42
C ARG A 218 -13.09 5.56 -1.11
N GLN A 219 -12.78 4.79 -0.06
CA GLN A 219 -11.42 4.48 0.31
C GLN A 219 -10.76 3.59 -0.75
N ARG A 220 -9.57 3.97 -1.22
CA ARG A 220 -8.88 3.24 -2.29
C ARG A 220 -8.41 1.85 -1.85
N LYS A 221 -7.94 1.71 -0.62
CA LYS A 221 -7.34 0.45 -0.13
C LYS A 221 -8.39 -0.63 0.13
N THR A 222 -9.54 -0.25 0.67
CA THR A 222 -10.58 -1.19 1.13
C THR A 222 -11.81 -1.20 0.23
N GLY A 223 -11.98 -0.18 -0.62
CA GLY A 223 -13.20 0.03 -1.40
C GLY A 223 -14.39 0.53 -0.57
N ALA A 224 -14.24 0.68 0.74
CA ALA A 224 -15.31 1.12 1.63
C ALA A 224 -15.81 2.52 1.25
N ARG A 225 -17.13 2.67 1.20
CA ARG A 225 -17.81 3.97 1.06
C ARG A 225 -18.03 4.55 2.46
N VAL A 226 -17.54 5.77 2.65
CA VAL A 226 -17.63 6.47 3.94
C VAL A 226 -18.32 7.81 3.73
N THR A 227 -19.26 8.13 4.63
CA THR A 227 -19.88 9.44 4.73
C THR A 227 -19.58 10.00 6.11
N VAL A 228 -18.79 11.10 6.14
CA VAL A 228 -18.36 11.73 7.38
C VAL A 228 -19.15 13.03 7.57
N PRO A 229 -19.97 13.16 8.62
CA PRO A 229 -20.56 14.43 9.02
C PRO A 229 -19.43 15.41 9.40
N VAL A 230 -19.56 16.67 8.98
CA VAL A 230 -18.51 17.68 9.19
C VAL A 230 -18.84 18.48 10.45
N GLY A 231 -18.07 18.26 11.52
CA GLY A 231 -18.17 19.02 12.76
C GLY A 231 -17.72 20.47 12.61
N ALA A 232 -18.12 21.33 13.52
CA ALA A 232 -17.93 22.78 13.43
C ALA A 232 -16.47 23.23 13.16
N PRO A 233 -15.42 22.70 13.82
CA PRO A 233 -14.03 23.11 13.54
C PRO A 233 -13.58 22.73 12.13
N LEU A 234 -13.94 21.53 11.65
CA LEU A 234 -13.61 21.11 10.29
C LEU A 234 -14.40 21.93 9.26
N LYS A 235 -15.68 22.22 9.53
CA LYS A 235 -16.49 23.09 8.67
C LYS A 235 -15.88 24.46 8.53
N ALA A 236 -15.50 25.10 9.62
CA ALA A 236 -14.83 26.41 9.60
C ALA A 236 -13.57 26.42 8.73
N ALA A 237 -12.71 25.39 8.88
CA ALA A 237 -11.49 25.24 8.10
C ALA A 237 -11.78 25.03 6.59
N LEU A 238 -12.78 24.20 6.26
CA LEU A 238 -13.18 23.95 4.86
C LEU A 238 -13.78 25.18 4.22
N GLU A 239 -14.67 25.90 4.91
CA GLU A 239 -15.28 27.12 4.38
C GLU A 239 -14.25 28.25 4.22
N GLN A 240 -13.26 28.36 5.11
CA GLN A 240 -12.15 29.29 4.93
C GLN A 240 -11.35 28.95 3.67
N ALA A 241 -11.01 27.67 3.46
CA ALA A 241 -10.32 27.21 2.27
C ALA A 241 -11.14 27.43 1.00
N ARG A 242 -12.47 27.23 1.06
CA ARG A 242 -13.41 27.45 -0.05
C ARG A 242 -13.51 28.93 -0.43
N ARG A 243 -13.54 29.84 0.54
CA ARG A 243 -13.48 31.29 0.28
C ARG A 243 -12.19 31.68 -0.47
N LYS A 244 -11.06 31.13 -0.07
CA LYS A 244 -9.79 31.34 -0.79
C LYS A 244 -9.80 30.77 -2.19
N LEU A 245 -10.43 29.61 -2.38
CA LEU A 245 -10.63 29.04 -3.72
C LEU A 245 -11.50 29.97 -4.60
N ALA A 246 -12.54 30.55 -4.03
CA ALA A 246 -13.42 31.48 -4.72
C ALA A 246 -12.71 32.79 -5.12
N SER A 247 -11.76 33.28 -4.33
CA SER A 247 -10.96 34.48 -4.62
C SER A 247 -9.92 34.30 -5.73
N ILE A 248 -9.69 33.09 -6.24
CA ILE A 248 -8.79 32.88 -7.38
C ILE A 248 -9.38 33.55 -8.61
N PRO A 249 -8.64 34.45 -9.32
CA PRO A 249 -9.11 35.15 -10.50
C PRO A 249 -9.64 34.21 -11.57
N LYS A 250 -10.66 34.66 -12.32
CA LYS A 250 -11.17 33.94 -13.50
C LYS A 250 -10.02 33.70 -14.49
N GLY A 251 -9.94 32.48 -15.04
CA GLY A 251 -8.88 32.11 -16.00
C GLY A 251 -7.64 31.46 -15.33
N LYS A 252 -7.48 31.54 -14.03
CA LYS A 252 -6.43 30.76 -13.33
C LYS A 252 -6.93 29.37 -12.90
N PRO A 253 -6.08 28.33 -13.00
CA PRO A 253 -6.48 26.98 -12.61
C PRO A 253 -6.86 26.93 -11.13
N ARG A 254 -8.03 26.35 -10.84
CA ARG A 254 -8.51 26.13 -9.49
C ARG A 254 -8.19 24.70 -9.03
N PRO A 255 -7.74 24.49 -7.79
CA PRO A 255 -7.55 23.16 -7.26
C PRO A 255 -8.83 22.33 -7.28
N ILE A 256 -8.75 21.14 -7.85
CA ILE A 256 -9.84 20.15 -7.85
C ILE A 256 -9.92 19.46 -6.48
N THR A 257 -8.76 19.23 -5.84
CA THR A 257 -8.67 18.57 -4.53
C THR A 257 -8.73 19.60 -3.40
N ILE A 258 -9.33 19.21 -2.27
CA ILE A 258 -9.39 20.03 -1.05
C ILE A 258 -7.98 20.36 -0.56
N LEU A 259 -7.11 19.35 -0.50
CA LEU A 259 -5.70 19.53 -0.17
C LEU A 259 -4.90 19.77 -1.46
N ALA A 260 -4.38 20.97 -1.59
CA ALA A 260 -3.56 21.38 -2.72
C ALA A 260 -2.24 22.00 -2.28
N THR A 261 -1.25 22.02 -3.16
CA THR A 261 0.02 22.73 -2.94
C THR A 261 -0.21 24.24 -2.94
N LYS A 262 0.76 25.01 -2.47
CA LYS A 262 0.73 26.50 -2.54
C LYS A 262 0.46 27.00 -3.95
N GLY A 263 0.88 26.28 -4.99
CA GLY A 263 0.62 26.58 -6.40
C GLY A 263 -0.68 26.01 -6.96
N GLY A 264 -1.63 25.55 -6.13
CA GLY A 264 -2.94 25.07 -6.56
C GLY A 264 -2.96 23.69 -7.21
N ARG A 265 -1.85 22.97 -7.24
CA ARG A 265 -1.76 21.61 -7.82
C ARG A 265 -2.04 20.55 -6.77
N SER A 266 -2.59 19.40 -7.21
CA SER A 266 -2.75 18.22 -6.35
C SER A 266 -1.41 17.72 -5.85
N TRP A 267 -1.40 17.24 -4.61
CA TRP A 267 -0.22 16.67 -3.99
C TRP A 267 0.15 15.31 -4.56
N THR A 268 1.43 15.07 -4.78
CA THR A 268 1.97 13.70 -4.82
C THR A 268 2.16 13.20 -3.38
N GLU A 269 2.01 11.87 -3.16
CA GLU A 269 2.19 11.30 -1.82
C GLU A 269 3.58 11.57 -1.24
N SER A 270 4.63 11.55 -2.08
CA SER A 270 6.02 11.83 -1.65
C SER A 270 6.23 13.31 -1.34
N GLY A 271 5.72 14.20 -2.19
CA GLY A 271 5.80 15.66 -1.99
C GLY A 271 5.08 16.09 -0.71
N PHE A 272 3.89 15.55 -0.46
CA PHE A 272 3.16 15.80 0.77
C PHE A 272 3.93 15.32 2.01
N ARG A 273 4.46 14.08 2.00
CA ARG A 273 5.25 13.56 3.12
C ARG A 273 6.50 14.41 3.41
N ALA A 274 7.17 14.90 2.37
CA ALA A 274 8.32 15.79 2.54
C ALA A 274 7.92 17.14 3.16
N SER A 275 6.81 17.73 2.67
CA SER A 275 6.27 18.98 3.20
C SER A 275 5.77 18.82 4.64
N TRP A 276 5.09 17.72 4.94
CA TRP A 276 4.61 17.39 6.29
C TRP A 276 5.77 17.28 7.29
N ARG A 277 6.84 16.55 6.95
CA ARG A 277 8.04 16.45 7.80
C ARG A 277 8.67 17.81 8.09
N LYS A 278 8.74 18.70 7.08
CA LYS A 278 9.22 20.07 7.29
C LYS A 278 8.29 20.85 8.22
N GLY A 279 6.96 20.66 8.11
CA GLY A 279 5.98 21.25 9.02
C GLY A 279 6.17 20.76 10.46
N CYS A 280 6.31 19.45 10.68
CA CYS A 280 6.59 18.88 12.00
C CYS A 280 7.92 19.40 12.59
N ALA A 281 9.00 19.43 11.78
CA ALA A 281 10.28 19.95 12.23
C ALA A 281 10.19 21.42 12.67
N LYS A 282 9.47 22.28 11.92
CA LYS A 282 9.23 23.67 12.28
C LYS A 282 8.43 23.80 13.57
N ALA A 283 7.46 22.92 13.77
CA ALA A 283 6.63 22.85 14.97
C ALA A 283 7.31 22.14 16.16
N LYS A 284 8.53 21.62 15.97
CA LYS A 284 9.25 20.77 16.94
C LYS A 284 8.50 19.49 17.34
N VAL A 285 7.56 19.03 16.50
CA VAL A 285 6.80 17.80 16.70
C VAL A 285 7.64 16.61 16.21
N THR A 286 7.89 15.65 17.09
CA THR A 286 8.74 14.49 16.85
C THR A 286 8.02 13.18 17.21
N GLY A 287 8.53 12.03 16.74
CA GLY A 287 7.98 10.71 17.07
C GLY A 287 6.72 10.33 16.30
N VAL A 288 5.95 11.26 15.81
CA VAL A 288 4.68 11.05 15.10
C VAL A 288 4.74 11.39 13.62
N THR A 289 3.86 10.80 12.84
CA THR A 289 3.72 11.04 11.39
C THR A 289 2.28 11.38 11.04
N PHE A 290 2.03 11.80 9.79
CA PHE A 290 0.67 12.01 9.30
C PHE A 290 -0.22 10.75 9.41
N HIS A 291 0.37 9.57 9.27
CA HIS A 291 -0.42 8.33 9.34
C HIS A 291 -0.95 8.04 10.74
N ASP A 292 -0.22 8.48 11.76
CA ASP A 292 -0.58 8.27 13.17
C ASP A 292 -1.81 9.09 13.56
N LEU A 293 -2.13 10.18 12.81
CA LEU A 293 -3.38 10.94 12.98
C LEU A 293 -4.64 10.08 12.81
N ARG A 294 -4.55 9.00 12.02
CA ARG A 294 -5.68 8.10 11.85
C ARG A 294 -5.95 7.27 13.12
N GLY A 295 -4.89 6.84 13.83
CA GLY A 295 -5.00 6.22 15.15
C GLY A 295 -5.48 7.24 16.19
N THR A 296 -4.91 8.46 16.17
CA THR A 296 -5.33 9.56 17.04
C THR A 296 -6.83 9.87 16.91
N ALA A 297 -7.36 9.90 15.67
CA ALA A 297 -8.79 10.11 15.44
C ALA A 297 -9.66 9.00 16.05
N VAL A 298 -9.25 7.74 15.94
CA VAL A 298 -9.94 6.61 16.59
C VAL A 298 -9.93 6.78 18.11
N THR A 299 -8.77 7.06 18.70
CA THR A 299 -8.63 7.26 20.15
C THR A 299 -9.50 8.42 20.64
N ARG A 300 -9.54 9.55 19.91
CA ARG A 300 -10.37 10.70 20.28
C ARG A 300 -11.86 10.43 20.22
N LEU A 301 -12.32 9.72 19.19
CA LEU A 301 -13.71 9.31 19.10
C LEU A 301 -14.10 8.40 20.27
N ALA A 302 -13.21 7.50 20.66
CA ALA A 302 -13.43 6.64 21.81
C ALA A 302 -13.47 7.41 23.14
N LEU A 303 -12.53 8.37 23.35
CA LEU A 303 -12.54 9.28 24.51
C LEU A 303 -13.80 10.14 24.56
N ALA A 304 -14.34 10.52 23.41
CA ALA A 304 -15.63 11.19 23.31
C ALA A 304 -16.84 10.28 23.59
N GLY A 305 -16.61 8.99 23.89
CA GLY A 305 -17.65 8.02 24.23
C GLY A 305 -18.35 7.36 23.04
N CYS A 306 -17.78 7.49 21.84
CA CYS A 306 -18.32 6.82 20.66
C CYS A 306 -18.11 5.30 20.75
N SER A 307 -19.12 4.54 20.31
CA SER A 307 -19.04 3.10 20.15
C SER A 307 -18.08 2.69 19.02
N GLU A 308 -17.58 1.46 19.06
CA GLU A 308 -16.74 0.91 17.96
C GLU A 308 -17.45 0.98 16.60
N ALA A 309 -18.77 0.79 16.57
CA ALA A 309 -19.57 0.88 15.36
C ALA A 309 -19.60 2.31 14.78
N GLU A 310 -19.74 3.33 15.62
CA GLU A 310 -19.68 4.74 15.21
C GLU A 310 -18.28 5.09 14.69
N ILE A 311 -17.22 4.67 15.41
CA ILE A 311 -15.84 4.88 15.02
C ILE A 311 -15.55 4.21 13.67
N ALA A 312 -15.98 2.95 13.50
CA ALA A 312 -15.83 2.21 12.25
C ALA A 312 -16.56 2.90 11.09
N THR A 313 -17.77 3.42 11.33
CA THR A 313 -18.58 4.11 10.32
C THR A 313 -17.90 5.38 9.82
N ILE A 314 -17.34 6.20 10.72
CA ILE A 314 -16.66 7.46 10.36
C ILE A 314 -15.31 7.18 9.69
N THR A 315 -14.52 6.27 10.28
CA THR A 315 -13.14 6.07 9.85
C THR A 315 -13.00 5.05 8.70
N GLY A 316 -14.01 4.22 8.49
CA GLY A 316 -13.99 3.12 7.51
C GLY A 316 -12.99 2.02 7.88
N HIS A 317 -12.77 1.78 9.18
CA HIS A 317 -12.11 0.59 9.70
C HIS A 317 -13.08 -0.59 9.77
N SER A 318 -12.56 -1.82 9.80
CA SER A 318 -13.35 -2.94 10.30
C SER A 318 -13.51 -2.83 11.82
N LEU A 319 -14.54 -3.44 12.40
CA LEU A 319 -14.70 -3.49 13.87
C LEU A 319 -13.45 -4.11 14.53
N ARG A 320 -12.92 -5.19 13.95
CA ARG A 320 -11.69 -5.83 14.41
C ARG A 320 -10.48 -4.87 14.45
N ASP A 321 -10.35 -4.00 13.45
CA ASP A 321 -9.25 -3.02 13.42
C ASP A 321 -9.47 -1.93 14.47
N VAL A 322 -10.72 -1.51 14.71
CA VAL A 322 -11.05 -0.55 15.77
C VAL A 322 -10.70 -1.13 17.13
N SER A 323 -11.18 -2.33 17.46
CA SER A 323 -10.86 -3.01 18.72
C SER A 323 -9.34 -3.13 18.91
N ALA A 324 -8.60 -3.56 17.89
CA ALA A 324 -7.14 -3.69 17.97
C ALA A 324 -6.42 -2.35 18.22
N ILE A 325 -6.93 -1.25 17.65
CA ILE A 325 -6.41 0.10 17.90
C ILE A 325 -6.72 0.52 19.33
N LEU A 326 -7.94 0.29 19.80
CA LEU A 326 -8.36 0.64 21.14
C LEU A 326 -7.58 -0.16 22.19
N ASP A 327 -7.40 -1.47 22.02
CA ASP A 327 -6.58 -2.30 22.90
C ASP A 327 -5.16 -1.77 23.04
N SER A 328 -4.59 -1.29 21.94
CA SER A 328 -3.20 -0.85 21.93
C SER A 328 -2.98 0.57 22.45
N HIS A 329 -3.92 1.48 22.21
CA HIS A 329 -3.78 2.89 22.56
C HIS A 329 -4.56 3.31 23.80
N TYR A 330 -5.70 2.69 24.00
CA TYR A 330 -6.74 3.19 24.89
C TYR A 330 -6.78 2.46 26.23
N LEU A 331 -6.76 1.13 26.22
CA LEU A 331 -6.92 0.33 27.44
C LEU A 331 -5.68 0.33 28.38
N LYS A 332 -4.53 0.75 27.88
CA LYS A 332 -3.27 0.69 28.66
C LYS A 332 -2.91 2.00 29.38
N ARG A 333 -3.53 3.14 29.12
CA ARG A 333 -2.99 4.44 29.57
C ARG A 333 -4.01 5.45 30.10
N ASP A 334 -5.30 5.26 29.98
CA ASP A 334 -6.27 6.28 30.33
C ASP A 334 -7.17 5.88 31.50
N GLY A 335 -6.84 6.43 32.68
CA GLY A 335 -7.74 6.36 33.85
C GLY A 335 -9.10 7.04 33.61
N GLY A 336 -9.16 7.98 32.65
CA GLY A 336 -10.38 8.71 32.30
C GLY A 336 -11.51 7.85 31.70
N LEU A 337 -11.15 6.66 31.16
CA LEU A 337 -12.16 5.68 30.76
C LEU A 337 -12.89 5.06 31.94
N GLY A 338 -12.13 4.67 32.95
CA GLY A 338 -12.70 4.14 34.20
C GLY A 338 -13.63 5.17 34.80
N GLU A 339 -13.18 6.43 34.91
CA GLU A 339 -14.01 7.54 35.41
C GLU A 339 -15.24 7.83 34.53
N SER A 340 -15.09 7.77 33.20
CA SER A 340 -16.21 7.93 32.27
C SER A 340 -17.23 6.78 32.41
N ALA A 341 -16.75 5.55 32.55
CA ALA A 341 -17.61 4.40 32.76
C ALA A 341 -18.37 4.51 34.10
N ILE A 342 -17.69 4.91 35.17
CA ILE A 342 -18.34 5.14 36.46
C ILE A 342 -19.36 6.27 36.40
N ARG A 343 -19.04 7.41 35.79
CA ARG A 343 -20.01 8.51 35.57
C ARG A 343 -21.24 8.07 34.78
N LYS A 344 -21.08 7.25 33.76
CA LYS A 344 -22.22 6.69 33.00
C LYS A 344 -23.03 5.71 33.83
N LEU A 345 -22.39 4.93 34.67
CA LEU A 345 -23.06 4.03 35.60
C LEU A 345 -23.85 4.81 36.64
N GLU A 346 -23.26 5.81 37.28
CA GLU A 346 -23.92 6.71 38.24
C GLU A 346 -25.10 7.44 37.63
N THR A 347 -24.97 7.95 36.39
CA THR A 347 -26.07 8.64 35.68
C THR A 347 -27.24 7.69 35.36
N ARG A 348 -26.97 6.41 35.14
CA ARG A 348 -27.97 5.39 34.83
C ARG A 348 -28.57 4.77 36.07
N THR A 349 -27.81 4.68 37.13
CA THR A 349 -28.27 4.13 38.41
C THR A 349 -28.85 5.25 39.25
N LYS A 350 -30.15 5.55 39.08
CA LYS A 350 -30.90 6.20 40.14
C LYS A 350 -30.96 5.18 41.28
N LEU A 351 -29.99 5.24 42.20
CA LEU A 351 -30.13 4.56 43.49
C LEU A 351 -31.39 5.08 44.16
N PRO A 352 -32.33 4.23 44.58
CA PRO A 352 -33.41 4.69 45.45
C PRO A 352 -32.75 5.14 46.75
N THR A 353 -32.56 6.43 46.92
CA THR A 353 -32.26 7.01 48.20
C THR A 353 -33.53 6.86 49.05
N GLU A 354 -33.39 6.11 50.15
CA GLU A 354 -34.30 5.98 51.28
C GLU A 354 -35.51 5.03 51.09
N ARG A 355 -35.45 3.94 51.84
CA ARG A 355 -36.66 3.22 52.26
C ARG A 355 -37.46 4.16 53.13
N PRO A 356 -38.78 4.31 52.93
CA PRO A 356 -39.63 4.97 53.93
C PRO A 356 -39.52 4.16 55.22
N THR A 357 -39.05 4.78 56.28
CA THR A 357 -39.22 4.28 57.64
C THR A 357 -40.71 4.12 57.87
N ALA A 358 -41.15 2.86 58.01
CA ALA A 358 -42.50 2.56 58.51
C ALA A 358 -42.59 3.10 59.91
N GLY A 359 -43.49 4.08 60.10
CA GLY A 359 -44.04 4.48 61.41
C GLY A 359 -45.17 3.59 61.76
#